data_cc62c2814a5d050ac50a64e582bf01c1
#
_entry.id   cc62c2814a5d050ac50a64e582bf01c1
#
_cell.length_a   1.000
_cell.length_b   1.000
_cell.length_c   1.000
_cell.angle_alpha   90.00
_cell.angle_beta   90.00
_cell.angle_gamma   90.00
#
_symmetry.space_group_name_H-M   'P 1'
#
loop_
_entity.id
_entity.type
_entity.pdbx_description
1 polymer ?
#
loop_
_entity_poly.entity_id
_entity_poly.type
_entity_poly.pdbx_seq_one_letter_code
_entity_poly.pdbx_strand_id
1 'polypeptide(L)'
;MTSQLHFCGPSHIHHFFCDIKPVVRLACDSNQLNLHLLSIVTGTIVVGPFVFTLFSYLYIFSFLRLKVESKEGRRKAFSTCISHLTVVALFYIPVVSNYVPPSSRNSAKRDMIATLLYSMITSVLNPWIYTLRNVEVKRALKRRLFSKELLV
;
A
#
# COMPACT_ATOMS: atom_id res chain seq x y z
N MET A 1 -0.02 -24.12 -8.10
CA MET A 1 0.39 -24.19 -6.68
C MET A 1 -0.80 -24.53 -5.78
N THR A 2 -1.82 -23.71 -5.66
CA THR A 2 -2.99 -23.98 -4.80
C THR A 2 -3.86 -25.14 -5.27
N SER A 3 -3.93 -25.43 -6.57
CA SER A 3 -4.71 -26.54 -7.14
C SER A 3 -4.16 -27.93 -6.82
N GLN A 4 -2.96 -28.02 -6.27
CA GLN A 4 -2.32 -29.29 -5.87
C GLN A 4 -2.37 -29.53 -4.37
N LEU A 5 -2.99 -28.62 -3.61
CA LEU A 5 -3.09 -28.73 -2.16
C LEU A 5 -4.32 -29.55 -1.78
N HIS A 6 -4.14 -30.49 -0.86
CA HIS A 6 -5.22 -31.24 -0.24
C HIS A 6 -5.76 -30.43 0.96
N PHE A 7 -7.04 -30.12 0.97
CA PHE A 7 -7.70 -29.37 2.01
C PHE A 7 -8.48 -30.33 2.92
N CYS A 8 -8.18 -30.37 4.23
CA CYS A 8 -8.86 -31.21 5.21
C CYS A 8 -9.53 -30.40 6.34
N GLY A 9 -9.42 -29.07 6.30
CA GLY A 9 -9.97 -28.19 7.32
C GLY A 9 -11.44 -27.87 7.10
N PRO A 10 -12.05 -27.10 7.99
CA PRO A 10 -13.39 -26.61 7.80
C PRO A 10 -13.50 -25.81 6.49
N SER A 11 -14.59 -26.02 5.75
CA SER A 11 -14.85 -25.37 4.46
C SER A 11 -15.11 -23.86 4.54
N HIS A 12 -14.89 -23.24 5.70
CA HIS A 12 -15.15 -21.84 5.96
C HIS A 12 -13.85 -21.06 6.26
N ILE A 13 -13.62 -20.01 5.49
CA ILE A 13 -12.52 -19.05 5.69
C ILE A 13 -13.09 -17.82 6.39
N HIS A 14 -12.72 -17.60 7.64
CA HIS A 14 -13.07 -16.38 8.38
C HIS A 14 -12.20 -15.21 7.95
N HIS A 15 -12.38 -14.75 6.70
CA HIS A 15 -11.67 -13.60 6.16
C HIS A 15 -12.55 -12.87 5.16
N PHE A 16 -12.57 -11.52 5.21
CA PHE A 16 -13.42 -10.71 4.33
C PHE A 16 -12.80 -10.48 2.94
N PHE A 17 -11.48 -10.72 2.80
CA PHE A 17 -10.75 -10.52 1.56
C PHE A 17 -10.20 -11.85 1.04
N CYS A 18 -10.31 -12.08 -0.28
CA CYS A 18 -9.79 -13.29 -0.91
C CYS A 18 -8.26 -13.17 -1.04
N ASP A 19 -7.54 -13.65 -0.05
CA ASP A 19 -6.08 -13.69 -0.03
C ASP A 19 -5.58 -15.14 -0.08
N ILE A 20 -4.42 -15.35 -0.67
CA ILE A 20 -3.83 -16.68 -0.85
C ILE A 20 -3.35 -17.28 0.48
N LYS A 21 -2.90 -16.45 1.42
CA LYS A 21 -2.36 -16.87 2.72
C LYS A 21 -3.38 -17.60 3.60
N PRO A 22 -4.62 -17.11 3.80
CA PRO A 22 -5.68 -17.86 4.47
C PRO A 22 -6.01 -19.19 3.80
N VAL A 23 -6.00 -19.25 2.47
CA VAL A 23 -6.28 -20.48 1.71
C VAL A 23 -5.20 -21.53 1.93
N VAL A 24 -3.93 -21.17 1.82
CA VAL A 24 -2.81 -22.11 2.04
C VAL A 24 -2.76 -22.65 3.46
N ARG A 25 -3.24 -21.89 4.45
CA ARG A 25 -3.31 -22.34 5.86
C ARG A 25 -4.32 -23.45 6.11
N LEU A 26 -5.29 -23.66 5.24
CA LEU A 26 -6.30 -24.71 5.35
C LEU A 26 -5.85 -26.04 4.75
N ALA A 27 -4.72 -26.06 4.09
CA ALA A 27 -4.20 -27.29 3.50
C ALA A 27 -3.60 -28.22 4.59
N CYS A 28 -3.80 -29.55 4.42
CA CYS A 28 -3.50 -30.60 5.40
C CYS A 28 -2.05 -31.00 5.46
N ASP A 29 -1.37 -30.90 4.31
CA ASP A 29 0.03 -31.31 4.23
C ASP A 29 0.92 -30.34 4.98
N SER A 30 2.12 -30.80 5.35
CA SER A 30 3.15 -29.96 5.95
C SER A 30 3.59 -28.86 4.98
N ASN A 31 2.74 -27.83 4.87
CA ASN A 31 2.83 -26.76 3.87
C ASN A 31 3.94 -25.76 4.14
N GLN A 32 4.89 -26.12 4.98
CA GLN A 32 6.04 -25.25 5.29
C GLN A 32 6.75 -24.81 4.01
N LEU A 33 7.00 -25.75 3.09
CA LEU A 33 7.63 -25.45 1.82
C LEU A 33 6.79 -24.47 0.97
N ASN A 34 5.48 -24.71 0.86
CA ASN A 34 4.57 -23.85 0.11
C ASN A 34 4.43 -22.46 0.71
N LEU A 35 4.42 -22.38 2.05
CA LEU A 35 4.40 -21.09 2.76
C LEU A 35 5.71 -20.31 2.58
N HIS A 36 6.86 -21.01 2.61
CA HIS A 36 8.15 -20.38 2.33
C HIS A 36 8.26 -19.89 0.88
N LEU A 37 7.87 -20.72 -0.08
CA LEU A 37 7.85 -20.32 -1.50
C LEU A 37 6.91 -19.14 -1.72
N LEU A 38 5.73 -19.14 -1.13
CA LEU A 38 4.79 -18.02 -1.18
C LEU A 38 5.43 -16.73 -0.61
N SER A 39 6.09 -16.85 0.54
CA SER A 39 6.75 -15.71 1.18
C SER A 39 7.89 -15.17 0.33
N ILE A 40 8.70 -16.02 -0.29
CA ILE A 40 9.80 -15.61 -1.17
C ILE A 40 9.25 -14.91 -2.43
N VAL A 41 8.28 -15.52 -3.09
CA VAL A 41 7.68 -14.95 -4.32
C VAL A 41 7.01 -13.61 -4.02
N THR A 42 6.16 -13.57 -2.98
CA THR A 42 5.48 -12.33 -2.59
C THR A 42 6.48 -11.29 -2.11
N GLY A 43 7.48 -11.70 -1.32
CA GLY A 43 8.56 -10.82 -0.87
C GLY A 43 9.30 -10.18 -2.04
N THR A 44 9.66 -10.96 -3.06
CA THR A 44 10.35 -10.45 -4.25
C THR A 44 9.48 -9.46 -5.04
N ILE A 45 8.20 -9.79 -5.26
CA ILE A 45 7.25 -8.94 -5.99
C ILE A 45 6.99 -7.63 -5.22
N VAL A 46 6.99 -7.67 -3.89
CA VAL A 46 6.72 -6.49 -3.05
C VAL A 46 8.00 -5.66 -2.84
N VAL A 47 9.10 -6.31 -2.45
CA VAL A 47 10.35 -5.60 -2.11
C VAL A 47 11.03 -5.02 -3.35
N GLY A 48 10.98 -5.71 -4.49
CA GLY A 48 11.63 -5.25 -5.72
C GLY A 48 11.18 -3.84 -6.14
N PRO A 49 9.88 -3.63 -6.42
CA PRO A 49 9.36 -2.30 -6.77
C PRO A 49 9.55 -1.26 -5.66
N PHE A 50 9.47 -1.66 -4.40
CA PHE A 50 9.71 -0.75 -3.27
C PHE A 50 11.13 -0.21 -3.28
N VAL A 51 12.13 -1.08 -3.40
CA VAL A 51 13.55 -0.69 -3.48
C VAL A 51 13.79 0.20 -4.69
N PHE A 52 13.24 -0.16 -5.86
CA PHE A 52 13.34 0.66 -7.07
C PHE A 52 12.72 2.05 -6.87
N THR A 53 11.56 2.12 -6.23
CA THR A 53 10.93 3.40 -5.87
C THR A 53 11.82 4.23 -4.96
N LEU A 54 12.40 3.64 -3.91
CA LEU A 54 13.31 4.36 -3.01
C LEU A 54 14.51 4.94 -3.75
N PHE A 55 15.18 4.16 -4.61
CA PHE A 55 16.30 4.65 -5.42
C PHE A 55 15.88 5.80 -6.36
N SER A 56 14.72 5.69 -6.99
CA SER A 56 14.19 6.75 -7.85
C SER A 56 13.98 8.06 -7.06
N TYR A 57 13.44 7.97 -5.84
CA TYR A 57 13.26 9.16 -5.00
C TYR A 57 14.57 9.72 -4.45
N LEU A 58 15.54 8.89 -4.12
CA LEU A 58 16.87 9.36 -3.75
C LEU A 58 17.51 10.15 -4.92
N TYR A 59 17.40 9.64 -6.13
CA TYR A 59 17.86 10.34 -7.33
C TYR A 59 17.13 11.67 -7.54
N ILE A 60 15.79 11.68 -7.47
CA ILE A 60 14.98 12.90 -7.60
C ILE A 60 15.35 13.93 -6.54
N PHE A 61 15.51 13.53 -5.28
CA PHE A 61 15.90 14.45 -4.21
C PHE A 61 17.30 15.03 -4.41
N SER A 62 18.24 14.20 -4.85
CA SER A 62 19.59 14.67 -5.20
C SER A 62 19.54 15.68 -6.34
N PHE A 63 18.79 15.38 -7.40
CA PHE A 63 18.60 16.28 -8.54
C PHE A 63 17.97 17.60 -8.12
N LEU A 64 16.90 17.56 -7.33
CA LEU A 64 16.21 18.76 -6.83
C LEU A 64 17.14 19.65 -5.97
N ARG A 65 18.02 19.03 -5.18
CA ARG A 65 18.98 19.77 -4.35
C ARG A 65 20.07 20.45 -5.19
N LEU A 66 20.58 19.74 -6.20
CA LEU A 66 21.77 20.15 -6.95
C LEU A 66 21.47 21.02 -8.16
N LYS A 67 20.30 20.83 -8.81
CA LYS A 67 19.99 21.44 -10.10
C LYS A 67 18.86 22.46 -10.06
N VAL A 68 18.02 22.46 -9.05
CA VAL A 68 16.89 23.40 -8.97
C VAL A 68 17.27 24.59 -8.08
N GLU A 69 17.56 25.74 -8.71
CA GLU A 69 17.94 26.98 -8.04
C GLU A 69 16.77 27.66 -7.33
N SER A 70 15.56 27.62 -7.92
CA SER A 70 14.38 28.23 -7.36
C SER A 70 13.94 27.55 -6.06
N LYS A 71 14.03 28.25 -4.93
CA LYS A 71 13.57 27.76 -3.61
C LYS A 71 12.08 27.36 -3.63
N GLU A 72 11.24 28.11 -4.33
CA GLU A 72 9.81 27.85 -4.41
C GLU A 72 9.50 26.63 -5.26
N GLY A 73 10.13 26.48 -6.43
CA GLY A 73 10.02 25.32 -7.30
C GLY A 73 10.47 24.04 -6.57
N ARG A 74 11.63 24.11 -5.90
CA ARG A 74 12.15 23.01 -5.10
C ARG A 74 11.19 22.60 -3.98
N ARG A 75 10.64 23.56 -3.22
CA ARG A 75 9.67 23.28 -2.15
C ARG A 75 8.40 22.61 -2.67
N LYS A 76 7.87 23.07 -3.82
CA LYS A 76 6.70 22.45 -4.47
C LYS A 76 6.99 21.00 -4.88
N ALA A 77 8.14 20.75 -5.53
CA ALA A 77 8.55 19.42 -5.95
C ALA A 77 8.76 18.48 -4.75
N PHE A 78 9.49 18.91 -3.71
CA PHE A 78 9.65 18.13 -2.48
C PHE A 78 8.31 17.77 -1.83
N SER A 79 7.41 18.75 -1.73
CA SER A 79 6.08 18.53 -1.20
C SER A 79 5.33 17.46 -2.01
N THR A 80 5.48 17.39 -3.33
CA THR A 80 4.88 16.37 -4.20
C THR A 80 5.48 14.99 -3.93
N CYS A 81 6.78 14.90 -3.86
CA CYS A 81 7.49 13.64 -3.55
C CYS A 81 7.12 13.07 -2.18
N ILE A 82 7.07 13.91 -1.15
CA ILE A 82 6.69 13.49 0.21
C ILE A 82 5.28 12.91 0.24
N SER A 83 4.31 13.52 -0.45
CA SER A 83 2.95 12.95 -0.47
C SER A 83 2.87 11.62 -1.19
N HIS A 84 3.62 11.43 -2.29
CA HIS A 84 3.69 10.14 -2.96
C HIS A 84 4.34 9.09 -2.05
N LEU A 85 5.46 9.43 -1.42
CA LEU A 85 6.11 8.53 -0.45
C LEU A 85 5.21 8.18 0.74
N THR A 86 4.34 9.10 1.17
CA THR A 86 3.34 8.80 2.20
C THR A 86 2.35 7.73 1.72
N VAL A 87 1.86 7.82 0.48
CA VAL A 87 0.98 6.80 -0.11
C VAL A 87 1.71 5.45 -0.23
N VAL A 88 2.95 5.48 -0.70
CA VAL A 88 3.81 4.29 -0.79
C VAL A 88 3.99 3.65 0.59
N ALA A 89 4.31 4.43 1.62
CA ALA A 89 4.46 3.93 2.99
C ALA A 89 3.16 3.34 3.54
N LEU A 90 2.01 4.00 3.34
CA LEU A 90 0.69 3.51 3.75
C LEU A 90 0.32 2.19 3.10
N PHE A 91 0.80 1.93 1.89
CA PHE A 91 0.61 0.65 1.22
C PHE A 91 1.62 -0.40 1.68
N TYR A 92 2.92 -0.10 1.63
CA TYR A 92 3.97 -1.08 1.86
C TYR A 92 4.11 -1.52 3.32
N ILE A 93 3.90 -0.61 4.29
CA ILE A 93 4.03 -0.97 5.72
C ILE A 93 3.05 -2.08 6.11
N PRO A 94 1.73 -2.00 5.82
CA PRO A 94 0.81 -3.08 6.12
C PRO A 94 1.09 -4.36 5.33
N VAL A 95 1.47 -4.25 4.05
CA VAL A 95 1.80 -5.43 3.23
C VAL A 95 3.01 -6.15 3.80
N VAL A 96 4.11 -5.46 4.07
CA VAL A 96 5.31 -6.04 4.67
C VAL A 96 5.00 -6.65 6.04
N SER A 97 4.22 -5.97 6.88
CA SER A 97 3.83 -6.49 8.19
C SER A 97 2.97 -7.75 8.12
N ASN A 98 2.23 -7.95 7.01
CA ASN A 98 1.43 -9.14 6.79
C ASN A 98 2.25 -10.33 6.27
N TYR A 99 3.23 -10.10 5.38
CA TYR A 99 3.90 -11.19 4.68
C TYR A 99 5.29 -11.54 5.23
N VAL A 100 5.99 -10.64 5.89
CA VAL A 100 7.36 -10.88 6.38
C VAL A 100 7.44 -11.68 7.68
N PRO A 101 6.60 -11.47 8.72
CA PRO A 101 6.70 -12.25 9.93
C PRO A 101 6.27 -13.72 9.74
N PRO A 102 6.93 -14.69 10.38
CA PRO A 102 6.49 -16.06 10.37
C PRO A 102 5.08 -16.18 10.93
N SER A 103 4.29 -17.07 10.32
CA SER A 103 2.88 -17.28 10.67
C SER A 103 2.74 -17.87 12.08
N SER A 104 2.50 -17.04 13.09
CA SER A 104 2.10 -17.52 14.41
C SER A 104 0.58 -17.71 14.47
N ARG A 105 0.11 -18.65 15.29
CA ARG A 105 -1.33 -18.95 15.45
C ARG A 105 -2.20 -17.73 15.83
N ASN A 106 -1.62 -16.72 16.48
CA ASN A 106 -2.31 -15.50 16.91
C ASN A 106 -2.32 -14.36 15.86
N SER A 107 -1.89 -14.62 14.63
CA SER A 107 -1.75 -13.58 13.62
C SER A 107 -3.03 -13.26 12.84
N ALA A 108 -4.11 -14.05 12.97
CA ALA A 108 -5.31 -13.89 12.13
C ALA A 108 -5.96 -12.50 12.22
N LYS A 109 -6.10 -11.93 13.42
CA LYS A 109 -6.62 -10.56 13.60
C LYS A 109 -5.67 -9.50 13.01
N ARG A 110 -4.37 -9.68 13.21
CA ARG A 110 -3.35 -8.78 12.65
C ARG A 110 -3.35 -8.84 11.12
N ASP A 111 -3.39 -10.03 10.55
CA ASP A 111 -3.42 -10.25 9.11
C ASP A 111 -4.68 -9.61 8.50
N MET A 112 -5.84 -9.74 9.16
CA MET A 112 -7.10 -9.11 8.76
C MET A 112 -7.02 -7.57 8.79
N ILE A 113 -6.47 -6.98 9.86
CA ILE A 113 -6.29 -5.53 9.98
C ILE A 113 -5.31 -5.02 8.93
N ALA A 114 -4.18 -5.70 8.73
CA ALA A 114 -3.22 -5.34 7.71
C ALA A 114 -3.85 -5.37 6.31
N THR A 115 -4.65 -6.42 6.01
CA THR A 115 -5.38 -6.53 4.75
C THR A 115 -6.38 -5.39 4.55
N LEU A 116 -7.13 -5.02 5.58
CA LEU A 116 -8.01 -3.83 5.55
C LEU A 116 -7.22 -2.56 5.21
N LEU A 117 -6.09 -2.37 5.88
CA LEU A 117 -5.28 -1.18 5.68
C LEU A 117 -4.78 -1.06 4.24
N TYR A 118 -4.16 -2.10 3.69
CA TYR A 118 -3.59 -1.98 2.35
C TYR A 118 -4.63 -2.07 1.23
N SER A 119 -5.75 -2.78 1.41
CA SER A 119 -6.76 -2.92 0.36
C SER A 119 -7.75 -1.76 0.32
N MET A 120 -8.35 -1.43 1.46
CA MET A 120 -9.42 -0.44 1.52
C MET A 120 -8.91 0.99 1.73
N ILE A 121 -8.06 1.20 2.74
CA ILE A 121 -7.59 2.55 3.08
C ILE A 121 -6.75 3.13 1.94
N THR A 122 -5.87 2.33 1.34
CA THR A 122 -5.04 2.78 0.22
C THR A 122 -5.89 3.14 -0.99
N SER A 123 -6.90 2.33 -1.31
CA SER A 123 -7.80 2.58 -2.44
C SER A 123 -8.62 3.87 -2.27
N VAL A 124 -9.04 4.17 -1.04
CA VAL A 124 -9.78 5.40 -0.72
C VAL A 124 -8.85 6.62 -0.65
N LEU A 125 -7.69 6.48 0.02
CA LEU A 125 -6.79 7.61 0.23
C LEU A 125 -6.09 8.06 -1.05
N ASN A 126 -5.80 7.17 -1.99
CA ASN A 126 -5.12 7.53 -3.24
C ASN A 126 -5.84 8.67 -4.01
N PRO A 127 -7.14 8.55 -4.37
CA PRO A 127 -7.86 9.62 -5.03
C PRO A 127 -7.86 10.91 -4.19
N TRP A 128 -8.05 10.82 -2.87
CA TRP A 128 -8.07 11.98 -1.98
C TRP A 128 -6.73 12.71 -1.95
N ILE A 129 -5.63 11.99 -1.81
CA ILE A 129 -4.30 12.57 -1.76
C ILE A 129 -3.96 13.25 -3.08
N TYR A 130 -4.26 12.63 -4.22
CA TYR A 130 -3.95 13.20 -5.53
C TYR A 130 -4.88 14.35 -5.91
N THR A 131 -6.19 14.24 -5.67
CA THR A 131 -7.16 15.28 -6.03
C THR A 131 -7.06 16.50 -5.10
N LEU A 132 -7.05 16.29 -3.79
CA LEU A 132 -6.96 17.42 -2.85
C LEU A 132 -5.61 18.15 -2.89
N ARG A 133 -4.62 17.57 -3.53
CA ARG A 133 -3.33 18.22 -3.73
C ARG A 133 -3.28 19.06 -4.99
N ASN A 134 -4.10 18.76 -5.99
CA ASN A 134 -4.16 19.53 -7.22
C ASN A 134 -4.64 20.95 -6.92
N VAL A 135 -3.82 21.94 -7.26
CA VAL A 135 -4.12 23.38 -7.01
C VAL A 135 -5.38 23.80 -7.75
N GLU A 136 -5.63 23.27 -8.94
CA GLU A 136 -6.82 23.58 -9.74
C GLU A 136 -8.08 23.01 -9.11
N VAL A 137 -8.01 21.76 -8.62
CA VAL A 137 -9.13 21.14 -7.88
C VAL A 137 -9.43 21.91 -6.61
N LYS A 138 -8.41 22.31 -5.85
CA LYS A 138 -8.59 23.16 -4.67
C LYS A 138 -9.25 24.50 -5.01
N ARG A 139 -8.81 25.14 -6.09
CA ARG A 139 -9.41 26.41 -6.55
C ARG A 139 -10.86 26.23 -6.99
N ALA A 140 -11.14 25.17 -7.76
CA ALA A 140 -12.50 24.87 -8.20
C ALA A 140 -13.42 24.55 -7.01
N LEU A 141 -12.95 23.75 -6.07
CA LEU A 141 -13.68 23.42 -4.85
C LEU A 141 -13.96 24.65 -4.00
N LYS A 142 -12.95 25.49 -3.80
CA LYS A 142 -13.10 26.77 -3.07
C LYS A 142 -14.12 27.70 -3.75
N ARG A 143 -14.06 27.85 -5.06
CA ARG A 143 -15.05 28.64 -5.81
C ARG A 143 -16.47 28.11 -5.62
N ARG A 144 -16.67 26.78 -5.67
CA ARG A 144 -18.00 26.17 -5.53
C ARG A 144 -18.55 26.27 -4.09
N LEU A 145 -17.70 26.08 -3.09
CA LEU A 145 -18.11 26.15 -1.67
C LEU A 145 -18.41 27.60 -1.24
N PHE A 146 -17.58 28.55 -1.61
CA PHE A 146 -17.76 29.95 -1.21
C PHE A 146 -18.69 30.75 -2.13
N SER A 147 -18.99 30.26 -3.34
CA SER A 147 -20.01 30.90 -4.22
C SER A 147 -21.45 30.69 -3.72
N LYS A 148 -21.68 29.76 -2.78
CA LYS A 148 -23.00 29.54 -2.16
C LYS A 148 -23.30 30.56 -1.03
N GLU A 149 -22.29 31.22 -0.47
CA GLU A 149 -22.50 32.22 0.59
C GLU A 149 -22.84 33.62 0.05
N LEU A 150 -22.74 33.84 -1.28
CA LEU A 150 -23.07 35.14 -1.92
C LEU A 150 -24.46 35.14 -2.57
N LEU A 151 -25.27 34.13 -2.36
CA LEU A 151 -26.64 33.99 -2.94
C LEU A 151 -27.70 33.82 -1.84
N VAL A 152 -27.47 34.35 -0.63
CA VAL A 152 -28.49 34.52 0.39
C VAL A 152 -28.63 35.98 0.76
#